data_7fe964539a9b641caf44185e614ef285
#
_entry.id   7fe964539a9b641caf44185e614ef285
#
_cell.length_a   1.000
_cell.length_b   1.000
_cell.length_c   1.000
_cell.angle_alpha   90.00
_cell.angle_beta   90.00
_cell.angle_gamma   90.00
#
_symmetry.space_group_name_H-M   'P 1'
#
loop_
_entity.id
_entity.type
_entity.pdbx_description
1 polymer ?
#
loop_
_entity_poly.entity_id
_entity_poly.type
_entity_poly.pdbx_seq_one_letter_code
_entity_poly.pdbx_strand_id
1 'polypeptide(L)'
;MEKGLQDAVESGPLAAYPVVGVKAVLYDGSYHPVDSSEMAFKTATSQAFKKGFMEASPVLLEPIASIKVTVPDDYTGDVMGDLNKRRGRVLGMNPIAGGKQVIEADIPMTGLFGYCTTLRSMTGGRGTYEYTFARYEQAPSDVQEKEIAARAAEE
;
A
#
# COMPACT_ATOMS: atom_id res chain seq x y z
N MET A 1 -11.91 -10.59 24.67
CA MET A 1 -10.95 -11.04 23.65
C MET A 1 -11.21 -10.40 22.28
N GLU A 2 -12.43 -10.38 21.79
CA GLU A 2 -12.76 -9.70 20.52
C GLU A 2 -12.31 -8.23 20.49
N LYS A 3 -12.61 -7.45 21.52
CA LYS A 3 -12.15 -6.06 21.65
C LYS A 3 -10.62 -5.93 21.64
N GLY A 4 -9.92 -6.84 22.30
CA GLY A 4 -8.46 -6.87 22.30
C GLY A 4 -7.87 -7.18 20.92
N LEU A 5 -8.53 -8.02 20.14
CA LEU A 5 -8.15 -8.29 18.76
C LEU A 5 -8.42 -7.09 17.85
N GLN A 6 -9.57 -6.43 18.00
CA GLN A 6 -9.90 -5.21 17.26
C GLN A 6 -8.84 -4.12 17.51
N ASP A 7 -8.46 -3.89 18.76
CA ASP A 7 -7.40 -2.93 19.10
C ASP A 7 -6.04 -3.35 18.49
N ALA A 8 -5.73 -4.65 18.48
CA ALA A 8 -4.46 -5.16 17.96
C ALA A 8 -4.31 -5.07 16.43
N VAL A 9 -5.42 -5.16 15.68
CA VAL A 9 -5.38 -5.08 14.22
C VAL A 9 -5.33 -3.64 13.69
N GLU A 10 -5.64 -2.65 14.51
CA GLU A 10 -5.54 -1.23 14.12
C GLU A 10 -4.10 -0.80 13.90
N SER A 11 -3.17 -1.38 14.65
CA SER A 11 -1.73 -1.08 14.55
C SER A 11 -0.93 -2.37 14.60
N GLY A 12 -0.67 -2.94 13.43
CA GLY A 12 0.04 -4.21 13.31
C GLY A 12 1.51 -4.13 13.70
N PRO A 13 2.10 -5.26 14.15
CA PRO A 13 3.47 -5.27 14.71
C PRO A 13 4.57 -5.13 13.67
N LEU A 14 4.27 -5.21 12.37
CA LEU A 14 5.28 -5.14 11.31
C LEU A 14 5.72 -3.69 11.04
N ALA A 15 4.77 -2.78 10.84
CA ALA A 15 5.04 -1.38 10.50
C ALA A 15 3.94 -0.42 11.00
N ALA A 16 3.23 -0.78 12.06
CA ALA A 16 2.14 -0.02 12.67
C ALA A 16 0.97 0.32 11.72
N TYR A 17 0.87 -0.34 10.59
CA TYR A 17 -0.28 -0.21 9.69
C TYR A 17 -1.43 -1.13 10.11
N PRO A 18 -2.67 -0.80 9.76
CA PRO A 18 -3.81 -1.69 9.99
C PRO A 18 -3.61 -3.05 9.33
N VAL A 19 -4.02 -4.10 10.03
CA VAL A 19 -3.90 -5.48 9.56
C VAL A 19 -5.18 -5.91 8.87
N VAL A 20 -5.06 -6.56 7.73
CA VAL A 20 -6.18 -7.13 6.96
C VAL A 20 -5.90 -8.58 6.57
N GLY A 21 -6.92 -9.32 6.16
CA GLY A 21 -6.77 -10.69 5.69
C GLY A 21 -6.48 -11.70 6.79
N VAL A 22 -6.83 -11.41 8.04
CA VAL A 22 -6.61 -12.27 9.20
C VAL A 22 -7.94 -12.90 9.67
N LYS A 23 -7.90 -14.17 9.96
CA LYS A 23 -8.96 -14.89 10.69
C LYS A 23 -8.41 -15.36 12.02
N ALA A 24 -8.95 -14.84 13.11
CA ALA A 24 -8.62 -15.28 14.44
C ALA A 24 -9.68 -16.25 14.96
N VAL A 25 -9.25 -17.37 15.51
CA VAL A 25 -10.10 -18.38 16.10
C VAL A 25 -9.68 -18.61 17.54
N LEU A 26 -10.57 -18.30 18.48
CA LEU A 26 -10.39 -18.62 19.88
C LEU A 26 -10.94 -20.03 20.13
N TYR A 27 -10.08 -20.98 20.49
CA TYR A 27 -10.50 -22.35 20.74
C TYR A 27 -10.19 -22.86 22.15
N ASP A 28 -9.39 -22.10 22.92
CA ASP A 28 -9.09 -22.43 24.31
C ASP A 28 -8.77 -21.18 25.12
N GLY A 29 -8.91 -21.29 26.44
CA GLY A 29 -8.60 -20.23 27.38
C GLY A 29 -8.83 -20.70 28.83
N SER A 30 -8.23 -20.01 29.76
CA SER A 30 -8.45 -20.23 31.20
C SER A 30 -8.90 -18.96 31.89
N TYR A 31 -9.68 -19.13 32.93
CA TYR A 31 -10.19 -18.05 33.77
C TYR A 31 -9.74 -18.25 35.22
N HIS A 32 -9.27 -17.16 35.83
CA HIS A 32 -8.89 -17.15 37.23
C HIS A 32 -9.59 -15.99 37.95
N PRO A 33 -10.32 -16.23 39.07
CA PRO A 33 -11.15 -15.19 39.70
C PRO A 33 -10.39 -13.95 40.16
N VAL A 34 -9.10 -14.07 40.47
CA VAL A 34 -8.26 -12.99 40.98
C VAL A 34 -7.51 -12.27 39.86
N ASP A 35 -7.03 -13.01 38.86
CA ASP A 35 -6.12 -12.51 37.83
C ASP A 35 -6.83 -12.22 36.49
N SER A 36 -8.08 -12.62 36.35
CA SER A 36 -8.84 -12.42 35.12
C SER A 36 -9.67 -11.13 35.17
N SER A 37 -9.47 -10.29 34.17
CA SER A 37 -10.19 -9.03 33.98
C SER A 37 -10.32 -8.74 32.48
N GLU A 38 -11.15 -7.77 32.10
CA GLU A 38 -11.24 -7.32 30.70
C GLU A 38 -9.87 -6.87 30.17
N MET A 39 -9.13 -6.11 30.96
CA MET A 39 -7.79 -5.65 30.61
C MET A 39 -6.79 -6.80 30.46
N ALA A 40 -6.83 -7.80 31.36
CA ALA A 40 -5.97 -8.98 31.27
C ALA A 40 -6.24 -9.78 29.99
N PHE A 41 -7.49 -9.98 29.63
CA PHE A 41 -7.87 -10.66 28.39
C PHE A 41 -7.49 -9.86 27.14
N LYS A 42 -7.62 -8.54 27.14
CA LYS A 42 -7.14 -7.68 26.06
C LYS A 42 -5.64 -7.79 25.88
N THR A 43 -4.87 -7.74 26.96
CA THR A 43 -3.41 -7.87 26.96
C THR A 43 -2.97 -9.24 26.44
N ALA A 44 -3.59 -10.31 26.93
CA ALA A 44 -3.30 -11.67 26.47
C ALA A 44 -3.59 -11.84 24.98
N THR A 45 -4.70 -11.30 24.49
CA THR A 45 -5.08 -11.32 23.06
C THR A 45 -4.09 -10.56 22.22
N SER A 46 -3.68 -9.38 22.67
CA SER A 46 -2.69 -8.55 21.94
C SER A 46 -1.34 -9.27 21.83
N GLN A 47 -0.87 -9.89 22.90
CA GLN A 47 0.40 -10.64 22.90
C GLN A 47 0.32 -11.88 22.00
N ALA A 48 -0.76 -12.64 22.11
CA ALA A 48 -0.99 -13.82 21.26
C ALA A 48 -1.08 -13.44 19.77
N PHE A 49 -1.78 -12.36 19.48
CA PHE A 49 -1.90 -11.84 18.11
C PHE A 49 -0.54 -11.44 17.54
N LYS A 50 0.24 -10.65 18.27
CA LYS A 50 1.57 -10.21 17.82
C LYS A 50 2.48 -11.40 17.51
N LYS A 51 2.50 -12.39 18.39
CA LYS A 51 3.30 -13.61 18.18
C LYS A 51 2.84 -14.39 16.95
N GLY A 52 1.57 -14.74 16.91
CA GLY A 52 1.01 -15.51 15.78
C GLY A 52 1.10 -14.78 14.44
N PHE A 53 0.91 -13.47 14.44
CA PHE A 53 1.04 -12.63 13.25
C PHE A 53 2.45 -12.69 12.65
N MET A 54 3.48 -12.56 13.47
CA MET A 54 4.87 -12.65 13.00
C MET A 54 5.23 -14.05 12.49
N GLU A 55 4.69 -15.10 13.11
CA GLU A 55 4.88 -16.49 12.68
C GLU A 55 4.13 -16.82 11.37
N ALA A 56 3.09 -16.06 11.05
CA ALA A 56 2.28 -16.24 9.84
C ALA A 56 2.90 -15.62 8.57
N SER A 57 4.14 -15.15 8.62
CA SER A 57 4.84 -14.51 7.49
C SER A 57 4.07 -13.30 6.94
N PRO A 58 3.90 -12.25 7.72
CA PRO A 58 3.17 -11.07 7.30
C PRO A 58 3.88 -10.35 6.15
N VAL A 59 3.09 -9.73 5.28
CA VAL A 59 3.58 -8.92 4.17
C VAL A 59 3.00 -7.52 4.25
N LEU A 60 3.74 -6.55 3.73
CA LEU A 60 3.24 -5.19 3.59
C LEU A 60 2.48 -5.08 2.26
N LEU A 61 1.29 -4.50 2.31
CA LEU A 61 0.51 -4.17 1.13
C LEU A 61 0.70 -2.70 0.77
N GLU A 62 0.87 -2.42 -0.51
CA GLU A 62 0.91 -1.06 -1.04
C GLU A 62 -0.32 -0.78 -1.92
N PRO A 63 -0.88 0.43 -1.85
CA PRO A 63 -1.99 0.82 -2.72
C PRO A 63 -1.48 1.03 -4.15
N ILE A 64 -2.20 0.47 -5.11
CA ILE A 64 -1.95 0.62 -6.54
C ILE A 64 -3.03 1.52 -7.13
N ALA A 65 -2.62 2.51 -7.90
CA ALA A 65 -3.51 3.36 -8.66
C ALA A 65 -3.51 2.94 -10.14
N SER A 66 -4.68 3.01 -10.76
CA SER A 66 -4.82 2.99 -12.20
C SER A 66 -4.73 4.43 -12.72
N ILE A 67 -3.74 4.72 -13.54
CA ILE A 67 -3.48 6.06 -14.09
C ILE A 67 -3.72 6.07 -15.59
N LYS A 68 -4.30 7.16 -16.09
CA LYS A 68 -4.41 7.49 -17.49
C LYS A 68 -3.71 8.81 -17.76
N VAL A 69 -2.69 8.76 -18.59
CA VAL A 69 -1.89 9.93 -18.94
C VAL A 69 -2.14 10.29 -20.39
N THR A 70 -2.61 11.51 -20.63
CA THR A 70 -2.86 12.03 -21.98
C THR A 70 -1.76 13.01 -22.33
N VAL A 71 -1.00 12.69 -23.38
CA VAL A 71 0.12 13.49 -23.87
C VAL A 71 0.15 13.54 -25.39
N PRO A 72 0.77 14.58 -25.99
CA PRO A 72 1.09 14.55 -27.42
C PRO A 72 2.00 13.37 -27.76
N ASP A 73 1.87 12.84 -28.98
CA ASP A 73 2.59 11.65 -29.46
C ASP A 73 4.11 11.75 -29.23
N ASP A 74 4.69 12.93 -29.40
CA ASP A 74 6.13 13.17 -29.27
C ASP A 74 6.68 12.87 -27.86
N TYR A 75 5.83 12.91 -26.84
CA TYR A 75 6.24 12.71 -25.42
C TYR A 75 5.92 11.30 -24.89
N THR A 76 5.35 10.44 -25.71
CA THR A 76 4.92 9.09 -25.27
C THR A 76 6.08 8.28 -24.70
N GLY A 77 7.23 8.28 -25.38
CA GLY A 77 8.43 7.55 -24.93
C GLY A 77 8.96 8.04 -23.59
N ASP A 78 9.03 9.34 -23.40
CA ASP A 78 9.52 9.96 -22.16
C ASP A 78 8.59 9.66 -20.99
N VAL A 79 7.28 9.74 -21.22
CA VAL A 79 6.26 9.42 -20.18
C VAL A 79 6.31 7.95 -19.79
N MET A 80 6.43 7.04 -20.77
CA MET A 80 6.59 5.61 -20.48
C MET A 80 7.86 5.34 -19.67
N GLY A 81 8.96 5.98 -20.01
CA GLY A 81 10.22 5.86 -19.28
C GLY A 81 10.11 6.36 -17.83
N ASP A 82 9.42 7.47 -17.60
CA ASP A 82 9.17 8.00 -16.25
C ASP A 82 8.23 7.11 -15.44
N LEU A 83 7.16 6.62 -16.03
CA LEU A 83 6.25 5.66 -15.37
C LEU A 83 7.00 4.39 -14.95
N ASN A 84 7.86 3.85 -15.80
CA ASN A 84 8.68 2.69 -15.46
C ASN A 84 9.65 2.97 -14.29
N LYS A 85 10.28 4.14 -14.25
CA LYS A 85 11.14 4.55 -13.12
C LYS A 85 10.38 4.63 -11.80
N ARG A 86 9.09 4.94 -11.86
CA ARG A 86 8.19 5.02 -10.71
C ARG A 86 7.53 3.67 -10.37
N ARG A 87 8.04 2.58 -10.93
CA ARG A 87 7.50 1.23 -10.76
C ARG A 87 6.10 1.06 -11.37
N GLY A 88 5.74 1.90 -12.31
CA GLY A 88 4.51 1.78 -13.08
C GLY A 88 4.61 0.65 -14.11
N ARG A 89 3.50 -0.03 -14.30
CA ARG A 89 3.34 -1.06 -15.33
C ARG A 89 2.39 -0.55 -16.40
N VAL A 90 2.91 -0.23 -17.59
CA VAL A 90 2.09 0.21 -18.72
C VAL A 90 1.23 -0.95 -19.22
N LEU A 91 -0.08 -0.75 -19.29
CA LEU A 91 -1.06 -1.75 -19.71
C LEU A 91 -1.45 -1.57 -21.18
N GLY A 92 -1.43 -0.34 -21.67
CA GLY A 92 -1.78 -0.05 -23.04
C GLY A 92 -1.63 1.41 -23.41
N MET A 93 -1.74 1.67 -24.71
CA MET A 93 -1.72 3.02 -25.28
C MET A 93 -2.81 3.10 -26.33
N ASN A 94 -3.58 4.18 -26.29
CA ASN A 94 -4.68 4.42 -27.21
C ASN A 94 -4.51 5.79 -27.87
N PRO A 95 -4.37 5.85 -29.19
CA PRO A 95 -4.34 7.11 -29.90
C PRO A 95 -5.70 7.79 -29.83
N ILE A 96 -5.69 9.10 -29.66
CA ILE A 96 -6.89 9.93 -29.69
C ILE A 96 -6.74 11.07 -30.70
N ALA A 97 -7.83 11.73 -31.03
CA ALA A 97 -7.82 12.84 -31.96
C ALA A 97 -6.87 13.95 -31.53
N GLY A 98 -6.26 14.63 -32.50
CA GLY A 98 -5.35 15.76 -32.26
C GLY A 98 -3.90 15.38 -32.00
N GLY A 99 -3.44 14.20 -32.44
CA GLY A 99 -2.05 13.77 -32.29
C GLY A 99 -1.64 13.52 -30.84
N LYS A 100 -2.54 12.95 -30.07
CA LYS A 100 -2.31 12.62 -28.66
C LYS A 100 -2.49 11.14 -28.41
N GLN A 101 -1.84 10.67 -27.36
CA GLN A 101 -1.95 9.30 -26.82
C GLN A 101 -2.50 9.32 -25.41
N VAL A 102 -3.32 8.34 -25.08
CA VAL A 102 -3.68 8.00 -23.70
C VAL A 102 -2.89 6.77 -23.28
N ILE A 103 -2.03 6.92 -22.31
CA ILE A 103 -1.23 5.83 -21.72
C ILE A 103 -1.94 5.35 -20.47
N GLU A 104 -2.29 4.08 -20.43
CA GLU A 104 -2.90 3.44 -19.28
C GLU A 104 -1.86 2.62 -18.54
N ALA A 105 -1.73 2.81 -17.24
CA ALA A 105 -0.77 2.10 -16.41
C ALA A 105 -1.28 1.86 -14.98
N ASP A 106 -0.76 0.83 -14.35
CA ASP A 106 -0.87 0.63 -12.91
C ASP A 106 0.42 1.12 -12.25
N ILE A 107 0.28 1.92 -11.21
CA ILE A 107 1.42 2.52 -10.52
C ILE A 107 1.19 2.51 -9.00
N PRO A 108 2.19 2.20 -8.17
CA PRO A 108 2.08 2.41 -6.73
C PRO A 108 1.75 3.87 -6.42
N MET A 109 0.82 4.13 -5.52
CA MET A 109 0.40 5.51 -5.21
C MET A 109 1.56 6.39 -4.70
N THR A 110 2.57 5.80 -4.08
CA THR A 110 3.80 6.50 -3.72
C THR A 110 4.55 7.06 -4.93
N GLY A 111 4.46 6.42 -6.07
CA GLY A 111 5.04 6.87 -7.35
C GLY A 111 4.35 8.10 -7.95
N LEU A 112 3.14 8.43 -7.49
CA LEU A 112 2.40 9.62 -7.93
C LEU A 112 2.84 10.90 -7.22
N PHE A 113 3.62 10.78 -6.17
CA PHE A 113 4.12 11.95 -5.47
C PHE A 113 4.99 12.81 -6.39
N GLY A 114 4.62 14.07 -6.53
CA GLY A 114 5.29 15.00 -7.44
C GLY A 114 5.12 14.72 -8.95
N TYR A 115 4.29 13.74 -9.33
CA TYR A 115 4.12 13.37 -10.73
C TYR A 115 3.55 14.50 -11.59
N CYS A 116 2.63 15.29 -11.06
CA CYS A 116 2.06 16.45 -11.76
C CYS A 116 3.16 17.41 -12.25
N THR A 117 4.08 17.75 -11.38
CA THR A 117 5.19 18.65 -11.70
C THR A 117 6.12 18.04 -12.75
N THR A 118 6.46 16.76 -12.59
CA THR A 118 7.31 16.05 -13.54
C THR A 118 6.66 15.96 -14.92
N LEU A 119 5.38 15.61 -14.99
CA LEU A 119 4.63 15.49 -16.24
C LEU A 119 4.56 16.84 -16.97
N ARG A 120 4.25 17.91 -16.26
CA ARG A 120 4.20 19.26 -16.83
C ARG A 120 5.56 19.73 -17.34
N SER A 121 6.59 19.49 -16.57
CA SER A 121 7.97 19.82 -16.99
C SER A 121 8.38 19.07 -18.25
N MET A 122 8.10 17.77 -18.29
CA MET A 122 8.44 16.88 -19.41
C MET A 122 7.71 17.22 -20.70
N THR A 123 6.45 17.67 -20.60
CA THR A 123 5.54 17.87 -21.74
C THR A 123 5.32 19.35 -22.08
N GLY A 124 6.06 20.27 -21.45
CA GLY A 124 5.83 21.70 -21.63
C GLY A 124 4.43 22.15 -21.22
N GLY A 125 3.86 21.53 -20.19
CA GLY A 125 2.53 21.82 -19.67
C GLY A 125 1.36 21.19 -20.46
N ARG A 126 1.66 20.40 -21.50
CA ARG A 126 0.63 19.80 -22.38
C ARG A 126 0.11 18.45 -21.93
N GLY A 127 0.79 17.77 -21.00
CA GLY A 127 0.37 16.51 -20.43
C GLY A 127 -0.66 16.69 -19.33
N THR A 128 -1.65 15.83 -19.31
CA THR A 128 -2.65 15.72 -18.25
C THR A 128 -2.74 14.27 -17.76
N TYR A 129 -3.15 14.05 -16.54
CA TYR A 129 -3.40 12.72 -16.03
C TYR A 129 -4.57 12.68 -15.05
N GLU A 130 -5.16 11.52 -14.98
CA GLU A 130 -6.16 11.17 -13.97
C GLU A 130 -5.79 9.81 -13.38
N TYR A 131 -6.15 9.58 -12.13
CA TYR A 131 -5.93 8.30 -11.49
C TYR A 131 -7.06 7.93 -10.55
N THR A 132 -7.24 6.65 -10.34
CA THR A 132 -8.18 6.08 -9.38
C THR A 132 -7.48 4.98 -8.60
N PHE A 133 -7.91 4.76 -7.36
CA PHE A 133 -7.46 3.60 -6.59
C PHE A 133 -7.91 2.31 -7.30
N ALA A 134 -7.00 1.39 -7.54
CA ALA A 134 -7.31 0.11 -8.16
C ALA A 134 -7.42 -1.01 -7.12
N ARG A 135 -6.36 -1.25 -6.35
CA ARG A 135 -6.27 -2.36 -5.40
C ARG A 135 -5.06 -2.22 -4.50
N TYR A 136 -4.96 -3.10 -3.50
CA TYR A 136 -3.72 -3.32 -2.77
C TYR A 136 -2.97 -4.51 -3.38
N GLU A 137 -1.65 -4.41 -3.44
CA GLU A 137 -0.74 -5.48 -3.83
C GLU A 137 0.40 -5.61 -2.83
N GLN A 138 0.97 -6.81 -2.74
CA GLN A 138 2.15 -7.02 -1.90
C GLN A 138 3.30 -6.14 -2.39
N ALA A 139 3.89 -5.38 -1.46
CA ALA A 139 5.07 -4.59 -1.76
C ALA A 139 6.28 -5.49 -2.02
N PRO A 140 7.17 -5.12 -2.97
CA PRO A 140 8.46 -5.79 -3.12
C PRO A 140 9.26 -5.77 -1.82
N SER A 141 10.13 -6.76 -1.62
CA SER A 141 10.89 -6.91 -0.37
C SER A 141 11.75 -5.69 -0.02
N ASP A 142 12.38 -5.08 -1.01
CA ASP A 142 13.18 -3.87 -0.83
C ASP A 142 12.36 -2.66 -0.39
N VAL A 143 11.14 -2.52 -0.88
CA VAL A 143 10.17 -1.48 -0.46
C VAL A 143 9.67 -1.76 0.94
N GLN A 144 9.32 -3.01 1.23
CA GLN A 144 8.87 -3.44 2.55
C GLN A 144 9.93 -3.17 3.62
N GLU A 145 11.17 -3.55 3.38
CA GLU A 145 12.29 -3.35 4.31
C GLU A 145 12.54 -1.86 4.59
N LYS A 146 12.51 -1.03 3.57
CA LYS A 146 12.66 0.43 3.71
C LYS A 146 11.53 1.04 4.54
N GLU A 147 10.30 0.63 4.30
CA GLU A 147 9.14 1.15 5.04
C GLU A 147 9.16 0.72 6.51
N ILE A 148 9.50 -0.54 6.78
CA ILE A 148 9.65 -1.05 8.14
C ILE A 148 10.75 -0.28 8.88
N ALA A 149 11.91 -0.06 8.23
CA ALA A 149 13.00 0.69 8.82
C ALA A 149 12.65 2.16 9.08
N ALA A 150 11.92 2.80 8.16
CA ALA A 150 11.48 4.17 8.32
C ALA A 150 10.53 4.32 9.50
N ARG A 151 9.57 3.41 9.65
CA ARG A 151 8.61 3.40 10.77
C ARG A 151 9.27 3.12 12.12
N ALA A 152 10.23 2.21 12.16
CA ALA A 152 11.00 1.93 13.37
C ALA A 152 11.86 3.11 13.85
N ALA A 153 12.18 4.04 12.96
CA ALA A 153 12.93 5.27 13.30
C ALA A 153 12.02 6.41 13.80
N GLU A 154 10.70 6.30 13.61
CA GLU A 154 9.70 7.28 14.07
C GLU A 154 9.18 6.97 15.49
N GLU A 155 9.40 5.76 16.01
CA GLU A 155 9.07 5.33 17.38
C GLU A 155 10.20 5.70 18.38
#